data_f07b8844eb94eeb39d582d18344c83a4
#
_entry.id   f07b8844eb94eeb39d582d18344c83a4
#
_cell.length_a   1.000
_cell.length_b   1.000
_cell.length_c   1.000
_cell.angle_alpha   90.00
_cell.angle_beta   90.00
_cell.angle_gamma   90.00
#
_symmetry.space_group_name_H-M   'P 1'
#
loop_
_entity.id
_entity.type
_entity.pdbx_description
1 polymer ?
#
loop_
_entity_poly.entity_id
_entity_poly.type
_entity_poly.pdbx_seq_one_letter_code
_entity_poly.pdbx_strand_id
1 'polypeptide(L)'
;MLFALAVISGSALAYEILLMRLFSIIQWHHFAYMIISLALLGYGVSGVFLALNRDRLARSFPWAIMTNLLLFSFSAPACFLLAQQIPFNPAEILWTPVQFLYLCSIYLILTLPFFFAANVIGLSFYQYKEQVSSIYAADLIGAGAGSVGVILLLFLMFPEQILTVLVLSGILATLIVSAYAFRRQEVDTINWTIACMVIGLAVIFAPTGWITLAISPYKSQSQLLLIPGTKVIARYSSPLGLISVVKTAVTPLRYAPGLSLNATTEPPEQLAVFTDADNMTAITRYNGNPETISYLEETTSALPYHLKQHADILVLGAGTGSDILRANNHEIEHIDAVELNPQVIDLVKEKYADFAGHLYSNTHINLQVGEARGFVATSNKTYDLIDISLLDAFGASTGLYSMAENYLYTEQAIQDYLRHVSPGG
;
A
#
# COMPACT_ATOMS: atom_id res chain seq x y z
N MET A 1 28.05 -5.34 18.00
CA MET A 1 28.17 -4.87 16.60
C MET A 1 27.21 -5.60 15.67
N LEU A 2 27.22 -6.95 15.62
CA LEU A 2 26.34 -7.74 14.74
C LEU A 2 24.85 -7.40 14.89
N PHE A 3 24.39 -7.18 16.13
CA PHE A 3 23.00 -6.83 16.38
C PHE A 3 22.65 -5.44 15.82
N ALA A 4 23.52 -4.44 15.96
CA ALA A 4 23.30 -3.11 15.35
C ALA A 4 23.27 -3.18 13.81
N LEU A 5 24.12 -4.05 13.23
CA LEU A 5 24.10 -4.31 11.79
C LEU A 5 22.79 -4.94 11.36
N ALA A 6 22.31 -5.96 12.07
CA ALA A 6 21.01 -6.57 11.78
C ALA A 6 19.86 -5.57 11.86
N VAL A 7 19.87 -4.67 12.85
CA VAL A 7 18.84 -3.62 13.00
C VAL A 7 18.88 -2.66 11.80
N ILE A 8 20.05 -2.18 11.35
CA ILE A 8 20.10 -1.24 10.23
C ILE A 8 19.74 -1.91 8.90
N SER A 9 20.18 -3.15 8.67
CA SER A 9 19.82 -3.91 7.47
C SER A 9 18.32 -4.16 7.42
N GLY A 10 17.71 -4.54 8.54
CA GLY A 10 16.27 -4.67 8.68
C GLY A 10 15.54 -3.35 8.46
N SER A 11 16.05 -2.25 9.00
CA SER A 11 15.47 -0.92 8.83
C SER A 11 15.56 -0.43 7.38
N ALA A 12 16.64 -0.74 6.67
CA ALA A 12 16.82 -0.34 5.27
C ALA A 12 15.82 -1.08 4.36
N LEU A 13 15.65 -2.40 4.53
CA LEU A 13 14.68 -3.15 3.76
C LEU A 13 13.22 -2.83 4.16
N ALA A 14 12.97 -2.62 5.46
CA ALA A 14 11.68 -2.14 5.94
C ALA A 14 11.33 -0.77 5.34
N TYR A 15 12.30 0.14 5.21
CA TYR A 15 12.11 1.44 4.58
C TYR A 15 11.81 1.32 3.09
N GLU A 16 12.47 0.41 2.37
CA GLU A 16 12.19 0.13 0.96
C GLU A 16 10.74 -0.29 0.77
N ILE A 17 10.28 -1.31 1.51
CA ILE A 17 8.89 -1.80 1.43
C ILE A 17 7.90 -0.71 1.87
N LEU A 18 8.23 0.05 2.91
CA LEU A 18 7.38 1.15 3.37
C LEU A 18 7.26 2.25 2.32
N LEU A 19 8.35 2.62 1.64
CA LEU A 19 8.30 3.61 0.54
C LEU A 19 7.40 3.12 -0.60
N MET A 20 7.46 1.84 -0.96
CA MET A 20 6.57 1.26 -1.96
C MET A 20 5.10 1.48 -1.57
N ARG A 21 4.75 1.26 -0.30
CA ARG A 21 3.40 1.53 0.25
C ARG A 21 3.06 3.02 0.26
N LEU A 22 3.93 3.86 0.75
CA LEU A 22 3.72 5.30 0.83
C LEU A 22 3.52 5.91 -0.57
N PHE A 23 4.33 5.51 -1.54
CA PHE A 23 4.20 6.00 -2.92
C PHE A 23 2.97 5.44 -3.63
N SER A 24 2.51 4.24 -3.34
CA SER A 24 1.23 3.76 -3.87
C SER A 24 0.05 4.59 -3.36
N ILE A 25 0.14 5.12 -2.13
CA ILE A 25 -0.91 5.98 -1.54
C ILE A 25 -0.84 7.42 -2.07
N ILE A 26 0.34 8.06 -2.06
CA ILE A 26 0.48 9.48 -2.43
C ILE A 26 0.52 9.71 -3.94
N GLN A 27 1.00 8.71 -4.71
CA GLN A 27 1.12 8.73 -6.17
C GLN A 27 0.38 7.51 -6.75
N TRP A 28 1.04 6.68 -7.57
CA TRP A 28 0.48 5.45 -8.13
C TRP A 28 1.43 4.27 -7.91
N HIS A 29 0.88 3.08 -7.87
CA HIS A 29 1.62 1.84 -7.60
C HIS A 29 2.78 1.58 -8.59
N HIS A 30 2.75 2.10 -9.81
CA HIS A 30 3.84 1.96 -10.78
C HIS A 30 5.16 2.55 -10.27
N PHE A 31 5.09 3.58 -9.41
CA PHE A 31 6.30 4.16 -8.81
C PHE A 31 6.92 3.27 -7.74
N ALA A 32 6.23 2.22 -7.29
CA ALA A 32 6.81 1.24 -6.38
C ALA A 32 8.05 0.56 -6.99
N TYR A 33 8.02 0.22 -8.28
CA TYR A 33 9.19 -0.36 -8.96
C TYR A 33 10.40 0.57 -9.01
N MET A 34 10.17 1.88 -9.05
CA MET A 34 11.23 2.88 -8.97
C MET A 34 11.98 2.78 -7.64
N ILE A 35 11.31 2.44 -6.54
CA ILE A 35 11.89 2.38 -5.20
C ILE A 35 13.02 1.34 -5.13
N ILE A 36 12.85 0.18 -5.74
CA ILE A 36 13.90 -0.85 -5.81
C ILE A 36 15.15 -0.29 -6.51
N SER A 37 14.96 0.41 -7.63
CA SER A 37 16.07 0.99 -8.39
C SER A 37 16.82 2.07 -7.61
N LEU A 38 16.12 2.91 -6.86
CA LEU A 38 16.77 3.96 -6.06
C LEU A 38 17.49 3.39 -4.82
N ALA A 39 16.99 2.31 -4.24
CA ALA A 39 17.71 1.59 -3.19
C ALA A 39 19.03 1.03 -3.75
N LEU A 40 19.00 0.35 -4.89
CA LEU A 40 20.21 -0.14 -5.58
C LEU A 40 21.18 1.00 -5.94
N LEU A 41 20.68 2.17 -6.37
CA LEU A 41 21.51 3.34 -6.61
C LEU A 41 22.22 3.80 -5.34
N GLY A 42 21.51 3.85 -4.21
CA GLY A 42 22.08 4.21 -2.91
C GLY A 42 23.22 3.27 -2.50
N TYR A 43 23.01 1.96 -2.65
CA TYR A 43 24.05 0.96 -2.41
C TYR A 43 25.23 1.11 -3.38
N GLY A 44 24.97 1.34 -4.66
CA GLY A 44 26.02 1.54 -5.67
C GLY A 44 26.88 2.77 -5.41
N VAL A 45 26.25 3.92 -5.12
CA VAL A 45 26.95 5.17 -4.78
C VAL A 45 27.76 5.01 -3.49
N SER A 46 27.23 4.32 -2.47
CA SER A 46 27.96 3.99 -1.25
C SER A 46 29.20 3.16 -1.54
N GLY A 47 29.09 2.15 -2.43
CA GLY A 47 30.24 1.33 -2.84
C GLY A 47 31.39 2.16 -3.41
N VAL A 48 31.08 3.10 -4.32
CA VAL A 48 32.08 4.02 -4.88
C VAL A 48 32.65 4.96 -3.80
N PHE A 49 31.79 5.52 -2.98
CA PHE A 49 32.22 6.41 -1.88
C PHE A 49 33.17 5.70 -0.91
N LEU A 50 32.85 4.47 -0.51
CA LEU A 50 33.68 3.65 0.36
C LEU A 50 34.99 3.24 -0.33
N ALA A 51 34.99 2.91 -1.62
CA ALA A 51 36.22 2.60 -2.36
C ALA A 51 37.25 3.75 -2.25
N LEU A 52 36.78 5.01 -2.24
CA LEU A 52 37.64 6.19 -2.15
C LEU A 52 37.99 6.61 -0.70
N ASN A 53 37.13 6.34 0.27
CA ASN A 53 37.23 6.93 1.62
C ASN A 53 37.40 5.88 2.75
N ARG A 54 37.36 4.58 2.46
CA ARG A 54 37.32 3.50 3.46
C ARG A 54 38.43 3.56 4.51
N ASP A 55 39.66 3.87 4.08
CA ASP A 55 40.83 3.89 4.98
C ASP A 55 40.75 5.07 5.97
N ARG A 56 40.17 6.19 5.55
CA ARG A 56 39.93 7.35 6.41
C ARG A 56 38.78 7.05 7.41
N LEU A 57 37.70 6.47 6.92
CA LEU A 57 36.53 6.14 7.74
C LEU A 57 36.82 5.00 8.72
N ALA A 58 37.63 4.01 8.34
CA ALA A 58 38.03 2.91 9.21
C ALA A 58 38.91 3.36 10.37
N ARG A 59 39.72 4.41 10.23
CA ARG A 59 40.51 4.98 11.35
C ARG A 59 39.61 5.55 12.46
N SER A 60 38.43 6.02 12.13
CA SER A 60 37.43 6.55 13.07
C SER A 60 36.13 5.71 13.00
N PHE A 61 36.28 4.39 12.92
CA PHE A 61 35.18 3.45 12.66
C PHE A 61 33.95 3.66 13.55
N PRO A 62 34.04 3.78 14.90
CA PRO A 62 32.86 3.97 15.72
C PRO A 62 32.09 5.26 15.37
N TRP A 63 32.81 6.36 15.13
CA TRP A 63 32.22 7.63 14.74
C TRP A 63 31.55 7.57 13.36
N ALA A 64 32.23 6.94 12.41
CA ALA A 64 31.70 6.78 11.05
C ALA A 64 30.40 5.97 11.05
N ILE A 65 30.34 4.88 11.81
CA ILE A 65 29.14 4.06 11.94
C ILE A 65 28.01 4.83 12.62
N MET A 66 28.26 5.43 13.81
CA MET A 66 27.24 6.19 14.55
C MET A 66 26.67 7.35 13.70
N THR A 67 27.53 8.07 12.99
CA THR A 67 27.10 9.18 12.13
C THR A 67 26.20 8.68 10.99
N ASN A 68 26.57 7.60 10.28
CA ASN A 68 25.74 7.06 9.20
C ASN A 68 24.41 6.48 9.73
N LEU A 69 24.39 5.86 10.91
CA LEU A 69 23.17 5.37 11.55
C LEU A 69 22.19 6.53 11.86
N LEU A 70 22.70 7.63 12.42
CA LEU A 70 21.86 8.81 12.68
C LEU A 70 21.42 9.49 11.41
N LEU A 71 22.31 9.62 10.40
CA LEU A 71 21.95 10.18 9.11
C LEU A 71 20.86 9.33 8.42
N PHE A 72 20.93 8.00 8.49
CA PHE A 72 19.83 7.13 8.05
C PHE A 72 18.53 7.45 8.79
N SER A 73 18.59 7.47 10.15
CA SER A 73 17.41 7.67 10.99
C SER A 73 16.66 8.94 10.66
N PHE A 74 17.37 10.04 10.43
CA PHE A 74 16.75 11.33 10.14
C PHE A 74 16.45 11.54 8.65
N SER A 75 17.32 11.03 7.77
CA SER A 75 17.09 11.19 6.33
C SER A 75 15.90 10.38 5.84
N ALA A 76 15.58 9.23 6.43
CA ALA A 76 14.46 8.41 6.00
C ALA A 76 13.12 9.19 6.02
N PRO A 77 12.66 9.78 7.14
CA PRO A 77 11.45 10.61 7.12
C PRO A 77 11.66 11.95 6.42
N ALA A 78 12.81 12.61 6.57
CA ALA A 78 13.05 13.92 5.98
C ALA A 78 13.06 13.88 4.46
N CYS A 79 13.71 12.89 3.86
CA CYS A 79 13.71 12.72 2.40
C CYS A 79 12.32 12.39 1.86
N PHE A 80 11.52 11.58 2.58
CA PHE A 80 10.14 11.34 2.22
C PHE A 80 9.30 12.63 2.27
N LEU A 81 9.40 13.40 3.38
CA LEU A 81 8.68 14.68 3.54
C LEU A 81 9.08 15.70 2.48
N LEU A 82 10.35 15.75 2.08
CA LEU A 82 10.82 16.61 0.99
C LEU A 82 10.33 16.13 -0.37
N ALA A 83 10.40 14.83 -0.64
CA ALA A 83 10.00 14.25 -1.92
C ALA A 83 8.51 14.49 -2.22
N GLN A 84 7.64 14.39 -1.21
CA GLN A 84 6.21 14.64 -1.41
C GLN A 84 5.85 16.12 -1.62
N GLN A 85 6.76 17.07 -1.36
CA GLN A 85 6.55 18.50 -1.66
C GLN A 85 6.84 18.84 -3.13
N ILE A 86 7.49 17.95 -3.87
CA ILE A 86 7.80 18.16 -5.28
C ILE A 86 6.53 17.96 -6.09
N PRO A 87 6.07 18.96 -6.87
CA PRO A 87 4.79 18.91 -7.59
C PRO A 87 4.92 18.06 -8.86
N PHE A 88 5.17 16.77 -8.68
CA PHE A 88 5.34 15.83 -9.76
C PHE A 88 3.97 15.30 -10.24
N ASN A 89 3.71 15.45 -11.54
CA ASN A 89 2.55 14.89 -12.21
C ASN A 89 3.00 13.87 -13.28
N PRO A 90 2.83 12.57 -13.05
CA PRO A 90 3.25 11.56 -14.03
C PRO A 90 2.48 11.63 -15.37
N ALA A 91 1.24 12.12 -15.36
CA ALA A 91 0.46 12.26 -16.60
C ALA A 91 1.05 13.30 -17.58
N GLU A 92 1.83 14.26 -17.07
CA GLU A 92 2.44 15.32 -17.86
C GLU A 92 3.88 15.01 -18.32
N ILE A 93 4.46 13.89 -17.92
CA ILE A 93 5.88 13.59 -18.14
C ILE A 93 6.27 13.60 -19.63
N LEU A 94 5.32 13.25 -20.54
CA LEU A 94 5.58 13.16 -21.98
C LEU A 94 5.65 14.52 -22.68
N TRP A 95 4.98 15.55 -22.15
CA TRP A 95 4.88 16.86 -22.81
C TRP A 95 5.40 18.02 -21.97
N THR A 96 5.70 17.81 -20.70
CA THR A 96 6.24 18.85 -19.82
C THR A 96 7.63 18.44 -19.30
N PRO A 97 8.74 18.87 -19.94
CA PRO A 97 10.10 18.40 -19.59
C PRO A 97 10.50 18.62 -18.14
N VAL A 98 9.93 19.62 -17.45
CA VAL A 98 10.21 19.87 -16.03
C VAL A 98 9.79 18.69 -15.13
N GLN A 99 8.81 17.90 -15.54
CA GLN A 99 8.38 16.71 -14.80
C GLN A 99 9.48 15.66 -14.69
N PHE A 100 10.31 15.55 -15.72
CA PHE A 100 11.49 14.69 -15.67
C PHE A 100 12.51 15.15 -14.61
N LEU A 101 12.72 16.47 -14.49
CA LEU A 101 13.59 17.02 -13.45
C LEU A 101 13.02 16.80 -12.05
N TYR A 102 11.70 16.92 -11.87
CA TYR A 102 11.03 16.59 -10.62
C TYR A 102 11.19 15.12 -10.25
N LEU A 103 11.00 14.22 -11.21
CA LEU A 103 11.22 12.80 -11.01
C LEU A 103 12.67 12.49 -10.61
N CYS A 104 13.66 13.05 -11.33
CA CYS A 104 15.08 12.90 -10.99
C CYS A 104 15.39 13.43 -9.57
N SER A 105 14.78 14.56 -9.18
CA SER A 105 14.98 15.14 -7.86
C SER A 105 14.43 14.24 -6.75
N ILE A 106 13.21 13.70 -6.92
CA ILE A 106 12.61 12.70 -6.02
C ILE A 106 13.54 11.50 -5.89
N TYR A 107 14.04 11.01 -7.02
CA TYR A 107 14.93 9.86 -7.09
C TYR A 107 16.21 10.07 -6.28
N LEU A 108 16.88 11.21 -6.49
CA LEU A 108 18.12 11.54 -5.78
C LEU A 108 17.92 11.77 -4.28
N ILE A 109 16.83 12.44 -3.90
CA ILE A 109 16.52 12.68 -2.48
C ILE A 109 16.28 11.35 -1.76
N LEU A 110 15.45 10.48 -2.32
CA LEU A 110 15.10 9.20 -1.70
C LEU A 110 16.24 8.16 -1.72
N THR A 111 17.27 8.36 -2.51
CA THR A 111 18.49 7.52 -2.52
C THR A 111 19.34 7.70 -1.25
N LEU A 112 19.29 8.89 -0.61
CA LEU A 112 20.17 9.24 0.51
C LEU A 112 20.09 8.30 1.73
N PRO A 113 18.91 7.89 2.22
CA PRO A 113 18.83 6.96 3.35
C PRO A 113 19.51 5.62 3.03
N PHE A 114 19.33 5.08 1.83
CA PHE A 114 19.96 3.84 1.40
C PHE A 114 21.48 3.97 1.30
N PHE A 115 21.98 5.11 0.85
CA PHE A 115 23.40 5.42 0.85
C PHE A 115 24.00 5.33 2.27
N PHE A 116 23.33 5.92 3.28
CA PHE A 116 23.82 5.88 4.66
C PHE A 116 23.76 4.47 5.26
N ALA A 117 22.68 3.73 5.03
CA ALA A 117 22.58 2.34 5.47
C ALA A 117 23.66 1.48 4.83
N ALA A 118 23.89 1.60 3.53
CA ALA A 118 24.90 0.88 2.79
C ALA A 118 26.34 1.20 3.27
N ASN A 119 26.61 2.47 3.67
CA ASN A 119 27.88 2.82 4.27
C ASN A 119 28.14 2.05 5.58
N VAL A 120 27.12 1.89 6.44
CA VAL A 120 27.23 1.11 7.68
C VAL A 120 27.57 -0.34 7.37
N ILE A 121 26.84 -0.96 6.44
CA ILE A 121 27.02 -2.34 6.02
C ILE A 121 28.42 -2.54 5.43
N GLY A 122 28.79 -1.72 4.45
CA GLY A 122 30.07 -1.81 3.74
C GLY A 122 31.28 -1.57 4.65
N LEU A 123 31.23 -0.57 5.55
CA LEU A 123 32.27 -0.33 6.54
C LEU A 123 32.41 -1.50 7.54
N SER A 124 31.31 -2.15 7.90
CA SER A 124 31.32 -3.31 8.76
C SER A 124 32.03 -4.49 8.10
N PHE A 125 31.77 -4.77 6.82
CA PHE A 125 32.49 -5.78 6.05
C PHE A 125 33.99 -5.45 5.94
N TYR A 126 34.33 -4.18 5.75
CA TYR A 126 35.73 -3.77 5.66
C TYR A 126 36.48 -3.92 6.97
N GLN A 127 35.85 -3.53 8.10
CA GLN A 127 36.47 -3.56 9.43
C GLN A 127 36.66 -4.99 9.98
N TYR A 128 35.70 -5.88 9.71
CA TYR A 128 35.67 -7.22 10.28
C TYR A 128 35.88 -8.30 9.22
N LYS A 129 36.93 -8.16 8.41
CA LYS A 129 37.24 -9.05 7.27
C LYS A 129 37.33 -10.54 7.64
N GLU A 130 37.75 -10.85 8.88
CA GLU A 130 37.87 -12.24 9.35
C GLU A 130 36.53 -12.83 9.78
N GLN A 131 35.47 -12.02 9.89
CA GLN A 131 34.14 -12.43 10.33
C GLN A 131 33.06 -12.20 9.26
N VAL A 132 33.43 -12.23 7.99
CA VAL A 132 32.53 -11.93 6.86
C VAL A 132 31.25 -12.77 6.92
N SER A 133 31.36 -14.07 7.22
CA SER A 133 30.20 -14.97 7.33
C SER A 133 29.21 -14.53 8.41
N SER A 134 29.70 -14.10 9.57
CA SER A 134 28.83 -13.64 10.68
C SER A 134 28.19 -12.29 10.37
N ILE A 135 28.92 -11.39 9.70
CA ILE A 135 28.39 -10.10 9.24
C ILE A 135 27.32 -10.31 8.20
N TYR A 136 27.58 -11.15 7.21
CA TYR A 136 26.62 -11.48 6.16
C TYR A 136 25.37 -12.17 6.72
N ALA A 137 25.53 -13.08 7.69
CA ALA A 137 24.41 -13.69 8.37
C ALA A 137 23.56 -12.66 9.14
N ALA A 138 24.22 -11.73 9.86
CA ALA A 138 23.52 -10.67 10.58
C ALA A 138 22.77 -9.73 9.62
N ASP A 139 23.36 -9.39 8.50
CA ASP A 139 22.75 -8.58 7.43
C ASP A 139 21.50 -9.24 6.86
N LEU A 140 21.59 -10.50 6.42
CA LEU A 140 20.46 -11.23 5.85
C LEU A 140 19.34 -11.49 6.85
N ILE A 141 19.67 -11.91 8.08
CA ILE A 141 18.67 -12.14 9.13
C ILE A 141 17.99 -10.82 9.48
N GLY A 142 18.77 -9.75 9.59
CA GLY A 142 18.24 -8.41 9.84
C GLY A 142 17.28 -7.97 8.74
N ALA A 143 17.69 -8.05 7.49
CA ALA A 143 16.89 -7.70 6.33
C ALA A 143 15.59 -8.52 6.27
N GLY A 144 15.67 -9.84 6.45
CA GLY A 144 14.50 -10.72 6.51
C GLY A 144 13.55 -10.37 7.67
N ALA A 145 14.09 -10.11 8.86
CA ALA A 145 13.28 -9.69 10.00
C ALA A 145 12.61 -8.32 9.76
N GLY A 146 13.31 -7.39 9.12
CA GLY A 146 12.78 -6.07 8.77
C GLY A 146 11.65 -6.14 7.76
N SER A 147 11.77 -6.98 6.74
CA SER A 147 10.72 -7.17 5.72
C SER A 147 9.44 -7.76 6.33
N VAL A 148 9.56 -8.80 7.14
CA VAL A 148 8.41 -9.38 7.87
C VAL A 148 7.87 -8.36 8.88
N GLY A 149 8.74 -7.67 9.59
CA GLY A 149 8.38 -6.68 10.60
C GLY A 149 7.54 -5.54 10.04
N VAL A 150 7.91 -4.95 8.91
CA VAL A 150 7.14 -3.85 8.31
C VAL A 150 5.77 -4.33 7.82
N ILE A 151 5.67 -5.55 7.28
CA ILE A 151 4.37 -6.14 6.88
C ILE A 151 3.46 -6.28 8.10
N LEU A 152 3.98 -6.78 9.23
CA LEU A 152 3.21 -6.91 10.46
C LEU A 152 2.82 -5.53 11.03
N LEU A 153 3.70 -4.54 10.97
CA LEU A 153 3.40 -3.18 11.42
C LEU A 153 2.28 -2.52 10.60
N LEU A 154 2.16 -2.82 9.30
CA LEU A 154 1.08 -2.30 8.45
C LEU A 154 -0.32 -2.78 8.87
N PHE A 155 -0.44 -3.88 9.62
CA PHE A 155 -1.70 -4.29 10.23
C PHE A 155 -2.01 -3.54 11.54
N LEU A 156 -0.99 -2.99 12.21
CA LEU A 156 -1.10 -2.41 13.55
C LEU A 156 -1.17 -0.88 13.53
N MET A 157 -0.58 -0.25 12.52
CA MET A 157 -0.47 1.21 12.44
C MET A 157 -0.51 1.71 10.99
N PHE A 158 -0.73 3.00 10.84
CA PHE A 158 -0.74 3.63 9.52
C PHE A 158 0.67 3.73 8.92
N PRO A 159 0.82 3.65 7.58
CA PRO A 159 2.14 3.67 6.93
C PRO A 159 3.02 4.87 7.32
N GLU A 160 2.43 6.06 7.45
CA GLU A 160 3.15 7.27 7.87
C GLU A 160 3.73 7.15 9.29
N GLN A 161 3.10 6.41 10.20
CA GLN A 161 3.57 6.20 11.56
C GLN A 161 4.78 5.26 11.62
N ILE A 162 4.90 4.34 10.67
CA ILE A 162 6.03 3.39 10.62
C ILE A 162 7.35 4.13 10.37
N LEU A 163 7.34 5.30 9.71
CA LEU A 163 8.54 6.15 9.59
C LEU A 163 9.11 6.50 10.97
N THR A 164 8.27 6.72 11.97
CA THR A 164 8.71 6.95 13.36
C THR A 164 9.42 5.73 13.95
N VAL A 165 8.92 4.53 13.67
CA VAL A 165 9.56 3.27 14.08
C VAL A 165 10.94 3.13 13.47
N LEU A 166 11.11 3.51 12.19
CA LEU A 166 12.41 3.49 11.51
C LEU A 166 13.41 4.49 12.14
N VAL A 167 12.96 5.69 12.51
CA VAL A 167 13.81 6.63 13.27
C VAL A 167 14.29 6.00 14.57
N LEU A 168 13.39 5.41 15.34
CA LEU A 168 13.70 4.80 16.63
C LEU A 168 14.62 3.58 16.47
N SER A 169 14.48 2.79 15.42
CA SER A 169 15.35 1.64 15.14
C SER A 169 16.79 2.07 14.83
N GLY A 170 16.98 3.15 14.05
CA GLY A 170 18.30 3.68 13.79
C GLY A 170 18.94 4.35 15.01
N ILE A 171 18.15 5.03 15.85
CA ILE A 171 18.62 5.53 17.15
C ILE A 171 19.04 4.38 18.06
N LEU A 172 18.24 3.30 18.12
CA LEU A 172 18.57 2.09 18.88
C LEU A 172 19.89 1.47 18.39
N ALA A 173 20.07 1.33 17.08
CA ALA A 173 21.32 0.83 16.51
C ALA A 173 22.51 1.74 16.90
N THR A 174 22.34 3.06 16.89
CA THR A 174 23.36 4.02 17.33
C THR A 174 23.69 3.86 18.81
N LEU A 175 22.71 3.69 19.67
CA LEU A 175 22.92 3.46 21.13
C LEU A 175 23.69 2.16 21.37
N ILE A 176 23.40 1.09 20.63
CA ILE A 176 24.12 -0.19 20.73
C ILE A 176 25.60 -0.02 20.36
N VAL A 177 25.87 0.69 19.26
CA VAL A 177 27.24 0.95 18.81
C VAL A 177 27.97 1.85 19.81
N SER A 178 27.31 2.89 20.32
CA SER A 178 27.83 3.80 21.32
C SER A 178 28.21 3.05 22.62
N ALA A 179 27.33 2.20 23.13
CA ALA A 179 27.60 1.38 24.31
C ALA A 179 28.77 0.38 24.10
N TYR A 180 28.88 -0.16 22.91
CA TYR A 180 29.98 -1.05 22.53
C TYR A 180 31.33 -0.30 22.49
N ALA A 181 31.38 0.87 21.84
CA ALA A 181 32.57 1.71 21.75
C ALA A 181 33.03 2.23 23.15
N PHE A 182 32.08 2.63 23.99
CA PHE A 182 32.32 3.05 25.34
C PHE A 182 32.97 1.94 26.21
N ARG A 183 32.41 0.72 26.14
CA ARG A 183 32.97 -0.43 26.90
C ARG A 183 34.39 -0.78 26.47
N ARG A 184 34.77 -0.52 25.23
CA ARG A 184 36.10 -0.75 24.69
C ARG A 184 37.06 0.41 24.93
N GLN A 185 36.60 1.50 25.52
CA GLN A 185 37.36 2.74 25.72
C GLN A 185 37.92 3.33 24.40
N GLU A 186 37.27 3.04 23.29
CA GLU A 186 37.69 3.50 21.97
C GLU A 186 37.39 4.98 21.77
N VAL A 187 36.27 5.47 22.36
CA VAL A 187 35.80 6.85 22.20
C VAL A 187 34.94 7.23 23.42
N ASP A 188 35.00 8.50 23.82
CA ASP A 188 34.02 9.07 24.76
C ASP A 188 32.73 9.36 24.02
N THR A 189 31.73 8.50 24.22
CA THR A 189 30.43 8.54 23.55
C THR A 189 29.29 9.03 24.44
N ILE A 190 29.58 9.47 25.66
CA ILE A 190 28.56 9.83 26.66
C ILE A 190 27.61 10.92 26.10
N ASN A 191 28.16 11.99 25.54
CA ASN A 191 27.37 13.09 25.01
C ASN A 191 26.48 12.64 23.82
N TRP A 192 26.98 11.74 22.97
CA TRP A 192 26.23 11.16 21.87
C TRP A 192 25.09 10.25 22.34
N THR A 193 25.38 9.44 23.38
CA THR A 193 24.37 8.58 23.98
C THR A 193 23.24 9.41 24.59
N ILE A 194 23.58 10.48 25.33
CA ILE A 194 22.58 11.40 25.89
C ILE A 194 21.79 12.09 24.77
N ALA A 195 22.45 12.61 23.74
CA ALA A 195 21.78 13.23 22.60
C ALA A 195 20.80 12.25 21.91
N CYS A 196 21.22 11.02 21.63
CA CYS A 196 20.37 10.00 21.05
C CYS A 196 19.18 9.65 21.94
N MET A 197 19.36 9.56 23.27
CA MET A 197 18.25 9.32 24.20
C MET A 197 17.26 10.47 24.22
N VAL A 198 17.73 11.71 24.26
CA VAL A 198 16.86 12.90 24.26
C VAL A 198 16.08 12.99 22.95
N ILE A 199 16.74 12.78 21.82
CA ILE A 199 16.08 12.81 20.51
C ILE A 199 15.08 11.65 20.39
N GLY A 200 15.46 10.43 20.80
CA GLY A 200 14.55 9.27 20.80
C GLY A 200 13.31 9.53 21.63
N LEU A 201 13.47 10.12 22.80
CA LEU A 201 12.38 10.51 23.68
C LEU A 201 11.50 11.58 23.01
N ALA A 202 12.09 12.61 22.40
CA ALA A 202 11.35 13.64 21.69
C ALA A 202 10.54 13.06 20.51
N VAL A 203 11.06 12.08 19.81
CA VAL A 203 10.37 11.38 18.71
C VAL A 203 9.20 10.55 19.24
N ILE A 204 9.36 9.87 20.38
CA ILE A 204 8.28 9.07 21.01
C ILE A 204 7.12 9.98 21.44
N PHE A 205 7.43 11.16 21.97
CA PHE A 205 6.43 12.13 22.42
C PHE A 205 6.02 13.14 21.34
N ALA A 206 6.48 12.97 20.09
CA ALA A 206 6.01 13.81 18.98
C ALA A 206 4.49 13.67 18.80
N PRO A 207 3.78 14.74 18.47
CA PRO A 207 2.33 14.70 18.23
C PRO A 207 1.98 13.64 17.20
N THR A 208 0.90 12.88 17.44
CA THR A 208 0.37 11.96 16.45
C THR A 208 -0.05 12.74 15.21
N GLY A 209 0.46 12.32 14.03
CA GLY A 209 0.17 13.03 12.77
C GLY A 209 1.17 14.12 12.38
N TRP A 210 2.35 14.20 13.01
CA TRP A 210 3.43 15.09 12.57
C TRP A 210 3.94 14.79 11.15
N ILE A 211 3.72 13.54 10.69
CA ILE A 211 3.90 13.15 9.29
C ILE A 211 2.51 13.03 8.67
N THR A 212 2.22 13.91 7.72
CA THR A 212 0.98 13.89 6.93
C THR A 212 1.30 13.44 5.51
N LEU A 213 0.41 12.67 4.91
CA LEU A 213 0.54 12.25 3.51
C LEU A 213 -0.02 13.33 2.59
N ALA A 214 0.81 13.84 1.70
CA ALA A 214 0.38 14.74 0.62
C ALA A 214 -0.08 13.90 -0.57
N ILE A 215 -1.34 13.45 -0.52
CA ILE A 215 -1.94 12.66 -1.60
C ILE A 215 -2.05 13.53 -2.85
N SER A 216 -1.65 12.98 -4.00
CA SER A 216 -1.71 13.67 -5.28
C SER A 216 -3.11 14.27 -5.52
N PRO A 217 -3.21 15.54 -5.97
CA PRO A 217 -4.48 16.17 -6.29
C PRO A 217 -5.22 15.48 -7.44
N TYR A 218 -4.54 14.66 -8.22
CA TYR A 218 -5.11 13.92 -9.36
C TYR A 218 -5.74 12.58 -8.95
N LYS A 219 -5.57 12.13 -7.71
CA LYS A 219 -6.21 10.91 -7.21
C LYS A 219 -7.70 11.13 -6.93
N SER A 220 -8.49 10.09 -7.18
CA SER A 220 -9.95 10.12 -7.08
C SER A 220 -10.45 10.59 -5.70
N GLN A 221 -9.81 10.18 -4.62
CA GLN A 221 -10.15 10.66 -3.27
C GLN A 221 -9.92 12.17 -3.12
N SER A 222 -8.78 12.67 -3.62
CA SER A 222 -8.47 14.10 -3.55
C SER A 222 -9.48 14.92 -4.35
N GLN A 223 -9.89 14.44 -5.52
CA GLN A 223 -10.91 15.09 -6.35
C GLN A 223 -12.28 15.10 -5.64
N LEU A 224 -12.68 14.00 -5.02
CA LEU A 224 -13.94 13.94 -4.27
C LEU A 224 -13.93 14.89 -3.07
N LEU A 225 -12.80 15.03 -2.40
CA LEU A 225 -12.66 15.93 -1.24
C LEU A 225 -12.72 17.43 -1.60
N LEU A 226 -12.63 17.80 -2.88
CA LEU A 226 -12.88 19.18 -3.33
C LEU A 226 -14.36 19.58 -3.25
N ILE A 227 -15.27 18.61 -3.18
CA ILE A 227 -16.71 18.87 -3.05
C ILE A 227 -16.99 19.36 -1.62
N PRO A 228 -17.64 20.54 -1.46
CA PRO A 228 -17.93 21.11 -0.14
C PRO A 228 -18.67 20.14 0.79
N GLY A 229 -18.25 20.07 2.04
CA GLY A 229 -18.84 19.19 3.05
C GLY A 229 -18.44 17.71 2.96
N THR A 230 -17.59 17.36 2.01
CA THR A 230 -17.03 15.99 1.89
C THR A 230 -15.92 15.80 2.92
N LYS A 231 -15.91 14.64 3.58
CA LYS A 231 -14.88 14.31 4.58
C LYS A 231 -14.59 12.82 4.65
N VAL A 232 -13.36 12.50 4.98
CA VAL A 232 -12.97 11.13 5.38
C VAL A 232 -13.56 10.85 6.76
N ILE A 233 -14.36 9.80 6.88
CA ILE A 233 -15.03 9.40 8.13
C ILE A 233 -14.37 8.22 8.82
N ALA A 234 -13.60 7.41 8.07
CA ALA A 234 -12.85 6.30 8.62
C ALA A 234 -11.63 5.99 7.74
N ARG A 235 -10.57 5.44 8.36
CA ARG A 235 -9.37 4.92 7.67
C ARG A 235 -8.97 3.59 8.30
N TYR A 236 -8.51 2.65 7.47
CA TYR A 236 -8.01 1.33 7.88
C TYR A 236 -6.75 1.00 7.10
N SER A 237 -5.74 0.48 7.79
CA SER A 237 -4.44 0.15 7.17
C SER A 237 -4.22 -1.36 7.15
N SER A 238 -3.71 -1.84 6.04
CA SER A 238 -3.19 -3.21 5.91
C SER A 238 -2.07 -3.25 4.85
N PRO A 239 -1.33 -4.34 4.73
CA PRO A 239 -0.41 -4.54 3.61
C PRO A 239 -1.09 -4.49 2.24
N LEU A 240 -2.38 -4.86 2.16
CA LEU A 240 -3.15 -4.89 0.91
C LEU A 240 -3.62 -3.50 0.44
N GLY A 241 -3.79 -2.54 1.36
CA GLY A 241 -4.23 -1.20 1.01
C GLY A 241 -4.49 -0.32 2.23
N LEU A 242 -4.45 1.00 2.00
CA LEU A 242 -5.02 1.99 2.90
C LEU A 242 -6.45 2.27 2.46
N ILE A 243 -7.42 1.78 3.22
CA ILE A 243 -8.83 2.00 2.93
C ILE A 243 -9.25 3.32 3.58
N SER A 244 -9.94 4.16 2.81
CA SER A 244 -10.56 5.40 3.28
C SER A 244 -12.04 5.39 2.95
N VAL A 245 -12.89 5.62 3.95
CA VAL A 245 -14.33 5.79 3.78
C VAL A 245 -14.65 7.27 3.78
N VAL A 246 -15.29 7.74 2.72
CA VAL A 246 -15.59 9.15 2.50
C VAL A 246 -17.09 9.36 2.38
N LYS A 247 -17.60 10.34 3.11
CA LYS A 247 -19.01 10.76 3.05
C LYS A 247 -19.12 12.17 2.47
N THR A 248 -20.01 12.32 1.49
CA THR A 248 -20.43 13.60 0.95
C THR A 248 -21.65 14.13 1.75
N ALA A 249 -21.68 15.42 2.03
CA ALA A 249 -22.78 16.00 2.84
C ALA A 249 -23.81 16.76 2.00
N VAL A 250 -23.36 17.48 0.98
CA VAL A 250 -24.21 18.41 0.19
C VAL A 250 -24.62 17.81 -1.14
N THR A 251 -23.65 17.18 -1.83
CA THR A 251 -23.89 16.57 -3.15
C THR A 251 -23.93 15.05 -2.95
N PRO A 252 -25.03 14.37 -3.32
CA PRO A 252 -25.06 12.92 -3.22
C PRO A 252 -24.01 12.29 -4.13
N LEU A 253 -23.33 11.26 -3.61
CA LEU A 253 -22.47 10.43 -4.44
C LEU A 253 -23.35 9.62 -5.38
N ARG A 254 -23.02 9.62 -6.68
CA ARG A 254 -23.74 8.87 -7.72
C ARG A 254 -22.74 7.95 -8.41
N TYR A 255 -22.19 7.01 -7.66
CA TYR A 255 -21.24 6.04 -8.19
C TYR A 255 -22.00 4.83 -8.75
N ALA A 256 -22.07 4.75 -10.05
CA ALA A 256 -22.68 3.63 -10.78
C ALA A 256 -21.94 3.44 -12.10
N PRO A 257 -20.78 2.76 -12.12
CA PRO A 257 -20.04 2.49 -13.36
C PRO A 257 -20.90 1.76 -14.39
N GLY A 258 -20.89 2.23 -15.62
CA GLY A 258 -21.69 1.64 -16.70
C GLY A 258 -23.19 1.96 -16.66
N LEU A 259 -23.63 2.89 -15.81
CA LEU A 259 -25.02 3.35 -15.79
C LEU A 259 -25.39 3.97 -17.15
N SER A 260 -26.56 3.59 -17.67
CA SER A 260 -27.10 4.12 -18.92
C SER A 260 -27.28 5.65 -18.83
N LEU A 261 -26.97 6.35 -19.92
CA LEU A 261 -27.28 7.79 -20.01
C LEU A 261 -28.79 8.06 -20.01
N ASN A 262 -29.62 7.05 -20.32
CA ASN A 262 -31.06 7.12 -20.26
C ASN A 262 -31.64 6.51 -18.97
N ALA A 263 -30.80 6.27 -17.98
CA ALA A 263 -31.27 5.72 -16.70
C ALA A 263 -32.34 6.62 -16.10
N THR A 264 -33.42 5.96 -15.65
CA THR A 264 -34.58 6.62 -15.04
C THR A 264 -34.49 6.67 -13.52
N THR A 265 -33.59 5.87 -12.96
CA THR A 265 -33.37 5.74 -11.53
C THR A 265 -31.95 6.16 -11.15
N GLU A 266 -31.81 6.69 -9.94
CA GLU A 266 -30.52 7.17 -9.43
C GLU A 266 -30.06 6.31 -8.26
N PRO A 267 -28.73 6.15 -8.05
CA PRO A 267 -28.22 5.51 -6.86
C PRO A 267 -28.72 6.20 -5.58
N PRO A 268 -29.14 5.44 -4.55
CA PRO A 268 -29.48 5.99 -3.25
C PRO A 268 -28.24 6.55 -2.57
N GLU A 269 -28.35 6.95 -1.29
CA GLU A 269 -27.17 7.41 -0.52
C GLU A 269 -26.06 6.36 -0.56
N GLN A 270 -24.84 6.82 -0.83
CA GLN A 270 -23.66 5.98 -0.91
C GLN A 270 -22.52 6.53 -0.05
N LEU A 271 -21.68 5.64 0.46
CA LEU A 271 -20.37 5.97 1.05
C LEU A 271 -19.29 5.56 0.05
N ALA A 272 -18.44 6.51 -0.34
CA ALA A 272 -17.30 6.19 -1.18
C ALA A 272 -16.24 5.46 -0.37
N VAL A 273 -15.69 4.39 -0.92
CA VAL A 273 -14.59 3.63 -0.34
C VAL A 273 -13.43 3.67 -1.32
N PHE A 274 -12.28 4.14 -0.86
CA PHE A 274 -11.06 4.24 -1.64
C PHE A 274 -10.01 3.28 -1.11
N THR A 275 -9.29 2.63 -2.00
CA THR A 275 -8.06 1.90 -1.69
C THR A 275 -6.87 2.71 -2.20
N ASP A 276 -5.94 3.04 -1.32
CA ASP A 276 -4.76 3.89 -1.61
C ASP A 276 -5.14 5.24 -2.24
N ALA A 277 -6.21 5.85 -1.73
CA ALA A 277 -6.76 7.13 -2.20
C ALA A 277 -7.22 7.14 -3.67
N ASP A 278 -7.30 5.98 -4.29
CA ASP A 278 -7.81 5.76 -5.65
C ASP A 278 -8.79 4.58 -5.64
N ASN A 279 -9.02 3.92 -6.78
CA ASN A 279 -9.85 2.72 -6.88
C ASN A 279 -11.15 2.83 -6.08
N MET A 280 -11.97 3.83 -6.46
CA MET A 280 -13.22 4.13 -5.78
C MET A 280 -14.24 3.00 -6.00
N THR A 281 -14.82 2.54 -4.90
CA THR A 281 -16.04 1.73 -4.86
C THR A 281 -17.06 2.41 -3.96
N ALA A 282 -18.28 1.91 -3.86
CA ALA A 282 -19.30 2.52 -3.03
C ALA A 282 -20.09 1.50 -2.23
N ILE A 283 -20.21 1.74 -0.92
CA ILE A 283 -21.22 1.05 -0.10
C ILE A 283 -22.54 1.76 -0.36
N THR A 284 -23.50 1.06 -0.94
CA THR A 284 -24.82 1.57 -1.27
C THR A 284 -25.79 1.36 -0.11
N ARG A 285 -26.56 2.39 0.26
CA ARG A 285 -27.62 2.24 1.26
C ARG A 285 -28.70 1.30 0.73
N TYR A 286 -28.93 0.24 1.47
CA TYR A 286 -29.98 -0.74 1.14
C TYR A 286 -30.80 -1.06 2.37
N ASN A 287 -32.12 -1.13 2.21
CA ASN A 287 -33.08 -1.38 3.29
C ASN A 287 -33.92 -2.65 3.07
N GLY A 288 -33.52 -3.49 2.11
CA GLY A 288 -34.28 -4.68 1.72
C GLY A 288 -35.35 -4.41 0.64
N ASN A 289 -35.57 -3.14 0.22
CA ASN A 289 -36.50 -2.84 -0.88
C ASN A 289 -35.75 -2.81 -2.21
N PRO A 290 -36.06 -3.75 -3.15
CA PRO A 290 -35.43 -3.81 -4.48
C PRO A 290 -35.55 -2.51 -5.30
N GLU A 291 -36.62 -1.76 -5.14
CA GLU A 291 -36.82 -0.50 -5.87
C GLU A 291 -35.70 0.52 -5.60
N THR A 292 -35.11 0.50 -4.39
CA THR A 292 -34.05 1.44 -4.02
C THR A 292 -32.73 1.19 -4.77
N ILE A 293 -32.57 0.01 -5.34
CA ILE A 293 -31.37 -0.40 -6.09
C ILE A 293 -31.64 -0.68 -7.56
N SER A 294 -32.84 -0.30 -8.06
CA SER A 294 -33.26 -0.51 -9.46
C SER A 294 -32.31 0.10 -10.50
N TYR A 295 -31.54 1.13 -10.13
CA TYR A 295 -30.51 1.70 -11.01
C TYR A 295 -29.45 0.65 -11.43
N LEU A 296 -29.24 -0.40 -10.64
CA LEU A 296 -28.30 -1.49 -10.97
C LEU A 296 -28.72 -2.26 -12.22
N GLU A 297 -30.04 -2.33 -12.50
CA GLU A 297 -30.58 -2.95 -13.69
C GLU A 297 -30.33 -2.13 -14.98
N GLU A 298 -30.04 -0.83 -14.81
CA GLU A 298 -29.78 0.08 -15.91
C GLU A 298 -28.27 0.23 -16.19
N THR A 299 -27.43 -0.62 -15.57
CA THR A 299 -25.98 -0.69 -15.80
C THR A 299 -25.63 -1.70 -16.89
N THR A 300 -24.51 -1.50 -17.59
CA THR A 300 -24.05 -2.44 -18.63
C THR A 300 -23.77 -3.84 -18.07
N SER A 301 -23.36 -3.95 -16.83
CA SER A 301 -23.09 -5.22 -16.14
C SER A 301 -24.36 -5.98 -15.71
N ALA A 302 -25.56 -5.39 -15.84
CA ALA A 302 -26.83 -6.09 -15.61
C ALA A 302 -27.23 -7.02 -16.77
N LEU A 303 -26.69 -6.79 -17.99
CA LEU A 303 -27.10 -7.52 -19.18
C LEU A 303 -27.10 -9.06 -19.03
N PRO A 304 -26.09 -9.73 -18.45
CA PRO A 304 -26.12 -11.19 -18.30
C PRO A 304 -27.32 -11.69 -17.50
N TYR A 305 -27.75 -10.94 -16.49
CA TYR A 305 -28.87 -11.31 -15.61
C TYR A 305 -30.23 -11.25 -16.32
N HIS A 306 -30.35 -10.43 -17.37
CA HIS A 306 -31.56 -10.34 -18.20
C HIS A 306 -31.60 -11.35 -19.33
N LEU A 307 -30.47 -11.92 -19.74
CA LEU A 307 -30.42 -12.87 -20.86
C LEU A 307 -30.88 -14.28 -20.46
N LYS A 308 -30.67 -14.66 -19.20
CA LYS A 308 -30.95 -16.00 -18.70
C LYS A 308 -31.20 -15.97 -17.19
N GLN A 309 -32.01 -16.91 -16.68
CA GLN A 309 -32.08 -17.19 -15.27
C GLN A 309 -30.84 -17.98 -14.83
N HIS A 310 -30.28 -17.61 -13.69
CA HIS A 310 -29.11 -18.23 -13.10
C HIS A 310 -29.47 -18.75 -11.71
N ALA A 311 -28.97 -19.93 -11.34
CA ALA A 311 -29.11 -20.50 -9.99
C ALA A 311 -27.84 -20.33 -9.19
N ASP A 312 -26.69 -20.58 -9.81
CA ASP A 312 -25.37 -20.53 -9.18
C ASP A 312 -24.49 -19.47 -9.84
N ILE A 313 -24.06 -18.48 -9.07
CA ILE A 313 -23.20 -17.38 -9.56
C ILE A 313 -21.90 -17.32 -8.76
N LEU A 314 -20.82 -17.05 -9.47
CA LEU A 314 -19.52 -16.68 -8.87
C LEU A 314 -19.24 -15.20 -9.13
N VAL A 315 -19.04 -14.44 -8.07
CA VAL A 315 -18.58 -13.03 -8.12
C VAL A 315 -17.13 -12.95 -7.70
N LEU A 316 -16.26 -12.57 -8.62
CA LEU A 316 -14.83 -12.36 -8.39
C LEU A 316 -14.56 -10.89 -8.14
N GLY A 317 -14.08 -10.54 -6.94
CA GLY A 317 -13.90 -9.16 -6.48
C GLY A 317 -15.19 -8.57 -5.90
N ALA A 318 -15.74 -9.21 -4.87
CA ALA A 318 -17.00 -8.79 -4.23
C ALA A 318 -17.00 -7.32 -3.76
N GLY A 319 -15.84 -6.79 -3.39
CA GLY A 319 -15.64 -5.38 -3.04
C GLY A 319 -16.64 -4.89 -1.99
N THR A 320 -17.29 -3.77 -2.27
CA THR A 320 -18.32 -3.18 -1.40
C THR A 320 -19.73 -3.69 -1.67
N GLY A 321 -19.91 -4.69 -2.57
CA GLY A 321 -21.13 -5.45 -2.71
C GLY A 321 -22.09 -5.01 -3.81
N SER A 322 -21.70 -4.14 -4.74
CA SER A 322 -22.61 -3.68 -5.82
C SER A 322 -23.10 -4.81 -6.72
N ASP A 323 -22.18 -5.72 -7.13
CA ASP A 323 -22.53 -6.86 -8.00
C ASP A 323 -23.32 -7.92 -7.21
N ILE A 324 -23.03 -8.07 -5.92
CA ILE A 324 -23.79 -8.94 -5.03
C ILE A 324 -25.21 -8.39 -4.80
N LEU A 325 -25.38 -7.08 -4.66
CA LEU A 325 -26.71 -6.45 -4.57
C LEU A 325 -27.53 -6.71 -5.82
N ARG A 326 -26.89 -6.63 -7.00
CA ARG A 326 -27.52 -6.97 -8.28
C ARG A 326 -27.94 -8.44 -8.32
N ALA A 327 -27.01 -9.36 -8.03
CA ALA A 327 -27.32 -10.79 -7.99
C ALA A 327 -28.47 -11.11 -7.01
N ASN A 328 -28.43 -10.51 -5.82
CA ASN A 328 -29.49 -10.66 -4.81
C ASN A 328 -30.86 -10.14 -5.29
N ASN A 329 -30.90 -9.11 -6.15
CA ASN A 329 -32.14 -8.58 -6.74
C ASN A 329 -32.79 -9.55 -7.76
N HIS A 330 -31.99 -10.44 -8.35
CA HIS A 330 -32.45 -11.47 -9.29
C HIS A 330 -32.82 -12.81 -8.62
N GLU A 331 -32.95 -12.84 -7.30
CA GLU A 331 -33.36 -14.03 -6.50
C GLU A 331 -32.47 -15.27 -6.76
N ILE A 332 -31.16 -15.06 -6.92
CA ILE A 332 -30.20 -16.13 -7.18
C ILE A 332 -30.12 -17.06 -5.95
N GLU A 333 -30.14 -18.37 -6.18
CA GLU A 333 -30.16 -19.37 -5.09
C GLU A 333 -28.84 -19.46 -4.35
N HIS A 334 -27.72 -19.40 -5.08
CA HIS A 334 -26.38 -19.50 -4.51
C HIS A 334 -25.43 -18.48 -5.15
N ILE A 335 -24.82 -17.66 -4.31
CA ILE A 335 -23.78 -16.70 -4.71
C ILE A 335 -22.50 -17.02 -3.98
N ASP A 336 -21.50 -17.57 -4.68
CA ASP A 336 -20.14 -17.62 -4.18
C ASP A 336 -19.47 -16.26 -4.50
N ALA A 337 -18.93 -15.60 -3.50
CA ALA A 337 -18.30 -14.29 -3.66
C ALA A 337 -16.89 -14.30 -3.06
N VAL A 338 -15.92 -13.80 -3.81
CA VAL A 338 -14.51 -13.78 -3.41
C VAL A 338 -14.01 -12.35 -3.32
N GLU A 339 -13.41 -11.99 -2.19
CA GLU A 339 -12.77 -10.69 -1.98
C GLU A 339 -11.39 -10.89 -1.37
N LEU A 340 -10.40 -10.20 -1.95
CA LEU A 340 -9.01 -10.31 -1.51
C LEU A 340 -8.79 -9.64 -0.15
N ASN A 341 -9.42 -8.48 0.07
CA ASN A 341 -9.15 -7.64 1.24
C ASN A 341 -10.19 -7.87 2.35
N PRO A 342 -9.84 -8.58 3.44
CA PRO A 342 -10.76 -8.84 4.54
C PRO A 342 -11.30 -7.55 5.18
N GLN A 343 -10.55 -6.43 5.14
CA GLN A 343 -11.03 -5.16 5.69
C GLN A 343 -12.19 -4.57 4.88
N VAL A 344 -12.26 -4.81 3.57
CA VAL A 344 -13.41 -4.40 2.75
C VAL A 344 -14.64 -5.22 3.13
N ILE A 345 -14.46 -6.52 3.36
CA ILE A 345 -15.53 -7.38 3.87
C ILE A 345 -16.04 -6.88 5.21
N ASP A 346 -15.14 -6.62 6.17
CA ASP A 346 -15.49 -6.15 7.52
C ASP A 346 -16.24 -4.81 7.49
N LEU A 347 -15.91 -3.93 6.53
CA LEU A 347 -16.66 -2.68 6.35
C LEU A 347 -18.13 -2.95 6.05
N VAL A 348 -18.44 -3.80 5.09
CA VAL A 348 -19.82 -4.08 4.64
C VAL A 348 -20.55 -4.99 5.61
N LYS A 349 -19.85 -6.01 6.15
CA LYS A 349 -20.45 -7.04 7.00
C LYS A 349 -20.68 -6.59 8.43
N GLU A 350 -19.77 -5.71 8.96
CA GLU A 350 -19.78 -5.32 10.36
C GLU A 350 -19.95 -3.81 10.56
N LYS A 351 -19.03 -2.99 10.02
CA LYS A 351 -18.98 -1.55 10.34
C LYS A 351 -20.14 -0.76 9.78
N TYR A 352 -20.56 -1.09 8.56
CA TYR A 352 -21.66 -0.43 7.85
C TYR A 352 -22.78 -1.44 7.50
N ALA A 353 -22.93 -2.53 8.28
CA ALA A 353 -23.93 -3.58 8.05
C ALA A 353 -25.35 -3.02 7.93
N ASP A 354 -25.77 -2.18 8.87
CA ASP A 354 -27.10 -1.54 8.86
C ASP A 354 -27.26 -0.63 7.63
N PHE A 355 -26.23 0.06 7.22
CA PHE A 355 -26.25 0.91 6.03
C PHE A 355 -26.39 0.10 4.75
N ALA A 356 -25.68 -1.04 4.67
CA ALA A 356 -25.66 -1.97 3.53
C ALA A 356 -26.82 -2.98 3.54
N GLY A 357 -27.76 -2.89 4.51
CA GLY A 357 -28.90 -3.80 4.63
C GLY A 357 -28.49 -5.24 4.96
N HIS A 358 -27.43 -5.41 5.76
CA HIS A 358 -26.88 -6.72 6.17
C HIS A 358 -26.53 -7.66 4.99
N LEU A 359 -26.19 -7.09 3.83
CA LEU A 359 -25.96 -7.80 2.58
C LEU A 359 -25.07 -9.05 2.76
N TYR A 360 -23.90 -8.88 3.35
CA TYR A 360 -22.90 -9.95 3.52
C TYR A 360 -23.23 -10.95 4.65
N SER A 361 -24.36 -10.78 5.32
CA SER A 361 -24.89 -11.70 6.32
C SER A 361 -26.00 -12.60 5.78
N ASN A 362 -26.35 -12.44 4.50
CA ASN A 362 -27.40 -13.22 3.85
C ASN A 362 -26.95 -14.69 3.64
N THR A 363 -27.80 -15.66 3.96
CA THR A 363 -27.44 -17.09 4.01
C THR A 363 -27.17 -17.73 2.65
N HIS A 364 -27.67 -17.14 1.55
CA HIS A 364 -27.41 -17.64 0.20
C HIS A 364 -26.12 -17.05 -0.41
N ILE A 365 -25.45 -16.14 0.29
CA ILE A 365 -24.16 -15.57 -0.11
C ILE A 365 -23.04 -16.25 0.68
N ASN A 366 -22.21 -17.01 -0.02
CA ASN A 366 -21.00 -17.63 0.53
C ASN A 366 -19.79 -16.74 0.23
N LEU A 367 -19.48 -15.85 1.17
CA LEU A 367 -18.39 -14.90 1.04
C LEU A 367 -17.07 -15.48 1.55
N GLN A 368 -16.05 -15.46 0.71
CA GLN A 368 -14.72 -15.99 1.02
C GLN A 368 -13.64 -14.92 0.87
N VAL A 369 -12.72 -14.88 1.84
CA VAL A 369 -11.48 -14.09 1.76
C VAL A 369 -10.47 -14.90 0.95
N GLY A 370 -10.04 -14.37 -0.19
CA GLY A 370 -9.08 -15.06 -1.02
C GLY A 370 -8.72 -14.31 -2.30
N GLU A 371 -7.69 -14.79 -2.96
CA GLU A 371 -7.31 -14.34 -4.29
C GLU A 371 -8.19 -15.05 -5.33
N ALA A 372 -8.82 -14.27 -6.21
CA ALA A 372 -9.87 -14.73 -7.11
C ALA A 372 -9.42 -15.85 -8.05
N ARG A 373 -8.23 -15.75 -8.66
CA ARG A 373 -7.69 -16.78 -9.56
C ARG A 373 -7.34 -18.05 -8.82
N GLY A 374 -6.73 -17.95 -7.63
CA GLY A 374 -6.42 -19.10 -6.77
C GLY A 374 -7.69 -19.83 -6.34
N PHE A 375 -8.77 -19.10 -6.05
CA PHE A 375 -10.07 -19.68 -5.76
C PHE A 375 -10.60 -20.50 -6.95
N VAL A 376 -10.63 -19.93 -8.15
CA VAL A 376 -11.11 -20.64 -9.35
C VAL A 376 -10.24 -21.86 -9.64
N ALA A 377 -8.90 -21.72 -9.58
CA ALA A 377 -7.99 -22.83 -9.88
C ALA A 377 -8.11 -24.02 -8.91
N THR A 378 -8.61 -23.79 -7.69
CA THR A 378 -8.78 -24.84 -6.66
C THR A 378 -10.25 -25.30 -6.52
N SER A 379 -11.19 -24.61 -7.15
CA SER A 379 -12.61 -24.96 -7.13
C SER A 379 -12.89 -26.18 -8.03
N ASN A 380 -13.87 -26.99 -7.63
CA ASN A 380 -14.44 -28.03 -8.48
C ASN A 380 -15.90 -27.71 -8.87
N LYS A 381 -16.40 -26.53 -8.51
CA LYS A 381 -17.76 -26.10 -8.81
C LYS A 381 -17.84 -25.53 -10.23
N THR A 382 -19.01 -25.63 -10.81
CA THR A 382 -19.38 -24.92 -12.06
C THR A 382 -20.50 -23.93 -11.74
N TYR A 383 -20.55 -22.84 -12.49
CA TYR A 383 -21.45 -21.70 -12.28
C TYR A 383 -22.20 -21.37 -13.56
N ASP A 384 -23.41 -20.89 -13.42
CA ASP A 384 -24.21 -20.41 -14.55
C ASP A 384 -23.75 -19.05 -15.04
N LEU A 385 -23.13 -18.27 -14.15
CA LEU A 385 -22.51 -16.98 -14.47
C LEU A 385 -21.26 -16.79 -13.60
N ILE A 386 -20.17 -16.38 -14.22
CA ILE A 386 -18.99 -15.87 -13.52
C ILE A 386 -18.91 -14.36 -13.79
N ASP A 387 -19.23 -13.58 -12.77
CA ASP A 387 -19.19 -12.12 -12.81
C ASP A 387 -17.82 -11.66 -12.27
N ILE A 388 -17.06 -10.99 -13.12
CA ILE A 388 -15.78 -10.40 -12.74
C ILE A 388 -16.00 -8.90 -12.56
N SER A 389 -16.10 -8.50 -11.30
CA SER A 389 -16.27 -7.09 -10.92
C SER A 389 -15.16 -6.21 -11.52
N LEU A 390 -15.42 -4.91 -11.62
CA LEU A 390 -14.41 -3.92 -12.00
C LEU A 390 -13.31 -3.89 -10.92
N LEU A 391 -12.30 -4.74 -11.09
CA LEU A 391 -11.22 -4.95 -10.12
C LEU A 391 -10.19 -3.84 -10.12
N ASP A 392 -10.15 -3.06 -11.21
CA ASP A 392 -9.33 -1.86 -11.35
C ASP A 392 -10.16 -0.76 -12.00
N ALA A 393 -9.96 0.47 -11.56
CA ALA A 393 -10.60 1.62 -12.19
C ALA A 393 -10.04 1.84 -13.60
N PHE A 394 -10.67 1.21 -14.60
CA PHE A 394 -10.42 1.48 -16.03
C PHE A 394 -10.70 2.94 -16.45
N GLY A 395 -11.12 3.78 -15.51
CA GLY A 395 -11.50 5.16 -15.78
C GLY A 395 -10.36 6.18 -15.80
N ALA A 396 -9.14 5.81 -15.44
CA ALA A 396 -8.03 6.73 -15.54
C ALA A 396 -7.42 6.72 -16.95
N SER A 397 -7.71 7.76 -17.64
CA SER A 397 -7.48 8.05 -19.06
C SER A 397 -6.04 8.15 -19.52
N THR A 398 -5.05 7.53 -18.91
CA THR A 398 -3.67 7.68 -19.35
C THR A 398 -2.93 6.35 -19.38
N GLY A 399 -2.12 6.15 -20.41
CA GLY A 399 -1.30 4.95 -20.65
C GLY A 399 -0.37 4.50 -19.53
N LEU A 400 -0.48 5.09 -18.34
CA LEU A 400 0.21 4.68 -17.12
C LEU A 400 -0.30 3.31 -16.61
N TYR A 401 -1.56 2.96 -16.88
CA TYR A 401 -2.13 1.66 -16.51
C TYR A 401 -1.78 0.54 -17.50
N SER A 402 -1.25 0.86 -18.67
CA SER A 402 -0.83 -0.14 -19.67
C SER A 402 0.33 -1.04 -19.17
N MET A 403 1.00 -0.65 -18.09
CA MET A 403 2.07 -1.43 -17.45
C MET A 403 1.58 -2.22 -16.21
N ALA A 404 0.30 -2.13 -15.85
CA ALA A 404 -0.27 -2.89 -14.75
C ALA A 404 -0.51 -4.33 -15.21
N GLU A 405 0.21 -5.27 -14.64
CA GLU A 405 -0.06 -6.69 -14.82
C GLU A 405 -1.34 -7.05 -14.05
N ASN A 406 -2.37 -7.51 -14.80
CA ASN A 406 -3.58 -8.02 -14.18
C ASN A 406 -3.73 -9.52 -14.47
N TYR A 407 -3.45 -10.33 -13.47
CA TYR A 407 -3.47 -11.80 -13.58
C TYR A 407 -4.88 -12.36 -13.81
N LEU A 408 -5.93 -11.58 -13.58
CA LEU A 408 -7.32 -12.00 -13.77
C LEU A 408 -7.79 -11.92 -15.23
N TYR A 409 -7.09 -11.18 -16.09
CA TYR A 409 -7.43 -11.00 -17.50
C TYR A 409 -6.42 -11.63 -18.45
N THR A 410 -5.65 -12.62 -17.99
CA THR A 410 -4.75 -13.39 -18.85
C THR A 410 -5.52 -14.46 -19.63
N GLU A 411 -4.98 -14.91 -20.76
CA GLU A 411 -5.56 -15.99 -21.54
C GLU A 411 -5.81 -17.24 -20.68
N GLN A 412 -4.85 -17.59 -19.82
CA GLN A 412 -4.96 -18.74 -18.91
C GLN A 412 -6.09 -18.56 -17.90
N ALA A 413 -6.26 -17.35 -17.37
CA ALA A 413 -7.35 -17.05 -16.44
C ALA A 413 -8.71 -17.21 -17.13
N ILE A 414 -8.86 -16.68 -18.34
CA ILE A 414 -10.11 -16.82 -19.13
C ILE A 414 -10.39 -18.30 -19.44
N GLN A 415 -9.37 -19.09 -19.80
CA GLN A 415 -9.55 -20.53 -20.01
C GLN A 415 -10.00 -21.25 -18.72
N ASP A 416 -9.44 -20.87 -17.57
CA ASP A 416 -9.86 -21.42 -16.28
C ASP A 416 -11.29 -21.03 -15.94
N TYR A 417 -11.72 -19.78 -16.18
CA TYR A 417 -13.11 -19.37 -16.00
C TYR A 417 -14.06 -20.16 -16.88
N LEU A 418 -13.75 -20.33 -18.17
CA LEU A 418 -14.59 -21.09 -19.12
C LEU A 418 -14.75 -22.56 -18.73
N ARG A 419 -13.77 -23.17 -18.06
CA ARG A 419 -13.89 -24.55 -17.53
C ARG A 419 -14.86 -24.64 -16.35
N HIS A 420 -15.09 -23.53 -15.64
CA HIS A 420 -15.99 -23.45 -14.50
C HIS A 420 -17.37 -22.89 -14.86
N VAL A 421 -17.62 -22.58 -16.14
CA VAL A 421 -18.96 -22.24 -16.62
C VAL A 421 -19.73 -23.53 -16.92
N SER A 422 -20.96 -23.62 -16.40
CA SER A 422 -21.84 -24.75 -16.63
C SER A 422 -22.28 -24.85 -18.10
N PRO A 423 -22.67 -26.05 -18.60
CA PRO A 423 -23.19 -26.16 -19.96
C PRO A 423 -24.37 -25.21 -20.19
N GLY A 424 -24.17 -24.23 -21.05
CA GLY A 424 -25.16 -23.19 -21.35
C GLY A 424 -25.11 -21.98 -20.42
N GLY A 425 -24.09 -21.88 -19.57
CA GLY A 425 -23.81 -20.71 -18.76
C GLY A 425 -23.19 -19.57 -19.58
#